data_dc7b667d674cdda8b6b1004ac363e2f7
#
_entry.id   dc7b667d674cdda8b6b1004ac363e2f7
#
_cell.length_a   1.000
_cell.length_b   1.000
_cell.length_c   1.000
_cell.angle_alpha   90.00
_cell.angle_beta   90.00
_cell.angle_gamma   90.00
#
_symmetry.space_group_name_H-M   'P 1'
#
loop_
_entity.id
_entity.type
_entity.pdbx_description
1 polymer ?
#
loop_
_entity_poly.entity_id
_entity_poly.type
_entity_poly.pdbx_seq_one_letter_code
_entity_poly.pdbx_strand_id
1 'polypeptide(L)'
;MQTRFDLTQADIPKAWYNLLTDFPEPLPPPLHPGTKQPIPPEALLAIFPENLVRQEMSPDRWIEIPEPVRDIYAMWRPTPLLRAVRFEKALQTPAHIYYKYEGVSPAGSHKVNTSVAQAYFN
;
A
#
# COMPACT_ATOMS: atom_id res chain seq x y z
N MET A 1 -5.88 22.01 19.13
CA MET A 1 -5.50 20.62 18.88
C MET A 1 -5.43 20.40 17.37
N GLN A 2 -4.29 19.93 16.87
CA GLN A 2 -4.10 19.65 15.45
C GLN A 2 -4.79 18.33 15.10
N THR A 3 -5.62 18.33 14.05
CA THR A 3 -6.39 17.17 13.59
C THR A 3 -6.14 16.80 12.13
N ARG A 4 -5.41 17.64 11.40
CA ARG A 4 -5.00 17.41 10.01
C ARG A 4 -3.51 17.62 9.86
N PHE A 5 -2.87 16.70 9.15
CA PHE A 5 -1.44 16.72 8.86
C PHE A 5 -1.27 16.51 7.36
N ASP A 6 -0.69 17.50 6.70
CA ASP A 6 -0.39 17.48 5.28
C ASP A 6 1.13 17.47 5.10
N LEU A 7 1.60 16.62 4.21
CA LEU A 7 2.97 16.55 3.74
C LEU A 7 3.07 17.25 2.37
N THR A 8 4.29 17.49 1.90
CA THR A 8 4.57 18.09 0.60
C THR A 8 4.90 17.01 -0.44
N GLN A 9 4.96 17.38 -1.72
CA GLN A 9 5.40 16.47 -2.78
C GLN A 9 6.84 15.97 -2.57
N ALA A 10 7.69 16.74 -1.90
CA ALA A 10 9.06 16.33 -1.55
C ALA A 10 9.09 15.13 -0.58
N ASP A 11 8.00 14.90 0.14
CA ASP A 11 7.86 13.81 1.11
C ASP A 11 7.33 12.52 0.47
N ILE A 12 7.06 12.48 -0.85
CA ILE A 12 6.62 11.26 -1.55
C ILE A 12 7.74 10.23 -1.50
N PRO A 13 7.48 9.01 -0.99
CA PRO A 13 8.50 7.97 -0.91
C PRO A 13 9.05 7.60 -2.28
N LYS A 14 10.36 7.34 -2.33
CA LYS A 14 11.05 6.82 -3.53
C LYS A 14 11.05 5.30 -3.61
N ALA A 15 10.64 4.63 -2.55
CA ALA A 15 10.57 3.18 -2.48
C ALA A 15 9.32 2.73 -1.74
N TRP A 16 8.80 1.58 -2.12
CA TRP A 16 7.82 0.85 -1.33
C TRP A 16 8.52 0.16 -0.17
N TYR A 17 7.85 0.15 0.97
CA TYR A 17 8.32 -0.56 2.16
C TYR A 17 7.75 -1.99 2.17
N ASN A 18 8.63 -2.97 2.24
CA ASN A 18 8.25 -4.36 2.33
C ASN A 18 8.03 -4.77 3.79
N LEU A 19 6.79 -4.82 4.20
CA LEU A 19 6.39 -5.17 5.57
C LEU A 19 6.78 -6.61 5.95
N LEU A 20 6.94 -7.52 4.97
CA LEU A 20 7.30 -8.92 5.21
C LEU A 20 8.63 -9.06 5.96
N THR A 21 9.53 -8.11 5.78
CA THR A 21 10.86 -8.12 6.46
C THR A 21 10.77 -7.85 7.97
N ASP A 22 9.63 -7.41 8.48
CA ASP A 22 9.42 -7.11 9.90
C ASP A 22 8.71 -8.24 10.64
N PHE A 23 8.18 -9.24 9.92
CA PHE A 23 7.56 -10.39 10.57
C PHE A 23 8.61 -11.34 11.16
N PRO A 24 8.41 -11.82 12.40
CA PRO A 24 9.33 -12.77 13.03
C PRO A 24 9.35 -14.12 12.33
N GLU A 25 8.27 -14.46 11.63
CA GLU A 25 8.13 -15.69 10.85
C GLU A 25 7.56 -15.35 9.47
N PRO A 26 7.95 -16.09 8.42
CA PRO A 26 7.39 -15.91 7.09
C PRO A 26 5.87 -16.09 7.09
N LEU A 27 5.15 -15.25 6.34
CA LEU A 27 3.72 -15.45 6.17
C LEU A 27 3.43 -16.77 5.42
N PRO A 28 2.33 -17.47 5.77
CA PRO A 28 1.92 -18.63 5.03
C PRO A 28 1.58 -18.26 3.58
N PRO A 29 1.86 -19.13 2.60
CA PRO A 29 1.54 -18.87 1.21
C PRO A 29 0.01 -18.78 1.01
N PRO A 30 -0.46 -18.03 -0.02
CA PRO A 30 -1.86 -18.00 -0.36
C PRO A 30 -2.33 -19.40 -0.78
N LEU A 31 -3.57 -19.75 -0.40
CA LEU A 31 -4.13 -21.07 -0.70
C LEU A 31 -5.13 -21.00 -1.85
N HIS A 32 -5.07 -21.99 -2.73
CA HIS A 32 -6.05 -22.16 -3.79
C HIS A 32 -7.46 -22.38 -3.20
N PRO A 33 -8.49 -21.65 -3.62
CA PRO A 33 -9.81 -21.68 -2.97
C PRO A 33 -10.49 -23.07 -3.03
N GLY A 34 -10.26 -23.83 -4.10
CA GLY A 34 -10.85 -25.15 -4.27
C GLY A 34 -10.04 -26.27 -3.59
N THR A 35 -8.73 -26.33 -3.85
CA THR A 35 -7.86 -27.42 -3.37
C THR A 35 -7.30 -27.22 -1.97
N LYS A 36 -7.32 -25.96 -1.47
CA LYS A 36 -6.69 -25.56 -0.20
C LYS A 36 -5.18 -25.82 -0.13
N GLN A 37 -4.55 -26.07 -1.27
CA GLN A 37 -3.09 -26.19 -1.37
C GLN A 37 -2.44 -24.85 -1.64
N PRO A 38 -1.17 -24.64 -1.27
CA PRO A 38 -0.42 -23.43 -1.63
C PRO A 38 -0.48 -23.14 -3.13
N ILE A 39 -0.72 -21.89 -3.48
CA ILE A 39 -0.69 -21.42 -4.87
C ILE A 39 0.77 -21.20 -5.26
N PRO A 40 1.27 -21.86 -6.32
CA PRO A 40 2.61 -21.60 -6.80
C PRO A 40 2.69 -20.19 -7.43
N PRO A 41 3.85 -19.49 -7.33
CA PRO A 41 4.00 -18.13 -7.86
C PRO A 41 3.62 -18.01 -9.35
N GLU A 42 3.88 -19.04 -10.12
CA GLU A 42 3.59 -19.08 -11.56
C GLU A 42 2.08 -18.96 -11.87
N ALA A 43 1.23 -19.43 -10.96
CA ALA A 43 -0.22 -19.30 -11.12
C ALA A 43 -0.68 -17.84 -10.97
N LEU A 44 0.09 -16.99 -10.29
CA LEU A 44 -0.20 -15.56 -10.15
C LEU A 44 0.12 -14.78 -11.43
N LEU A 45 1.00 -15.29 -12.29
CA LEU A 45 1.36 -14.67 -13.57
C LEU A 45 0.19 -14.60 -14.57
N ALA A 46 -0.85 -15.40 -14.36
CA ALA A 46 -2.08 -15.31 -15.16
C ALA A 46 -2.87 -14.01 -14.89
N ILE A 47 -2.62 -13.34 -13.76
CA ILE A 47 -3.39 -12.17 -13.28
C ILE A 47 -2.48 -10.95 -13.11
N PHE A 48 -1.25 -11.15 -12.66
CA PHE A 48 -0.32 -10.07 -12.31
C PHE A 48 0.93 -10.08 -13.20
N PRO A 49 1.47 -8.91 -13.55
CA PRO A 49 2.76 -8.79 -14.22
C PRO A 49 3.88 -9.48 -13.41
N GLU A 50 4.84 -10.09 -14.11
CA GLU A 50 5.95 -10.82 -13.49
C GLU A 50 6.73 -9.98 -12.48
N ASN A 51 6.97 -8.71 -12.79
CA ASN A 51 7.68 -7.78 -11.89
C ASN A 51 6.97 -7.61 -10.54
N LEU A 52 5.63 -7.59 -10.53
CA LEU A 52 4.87 -7.48 -9.29
C LEU A 52 4.84 -8.79 -8.51
N VAL A 53 4.80 -9.94 -9.20
CA VAL A 53 4.92 -11.24 -8.54
C VAL A 53 6.30 -11.40 -7.90
N ARG A 54 7.36 -10.99 -8.58
CA ARG A 54 8.72 -10.96 -8.01
C ARG A 54 8.83 -10.02 -6.81
N GLN A 55 8.19 -8.84 -6.90
CA GLN A 55 8.17 -7.87 -5.80
C GLN A 55 7.48 -8.43 -4.56
N GLU A 56 6.35 -9.14 -4.71
CA GLU A 56 5.62 -9.78 -3.61
C GLU A 56 6.48 -10.81 -2.86
N MET A 57 7.44 -11.41 -3.55
CA MET A 57 8.33 -12.43 -3.00
C MET A 57 9.71 -11.90 -2.61
N SER A 58 9.96 -10.60 -2.78
CA SER A 58 11.27 -10.00 -2.53
C SER A 58 11.64 -10.06 -1.04
N PRO A 59 12.88 -10.41 -0.71
CA PRO A 59 13.42 -10.26 0.65
C PRO A 59 13.86 -8.83 0.96
N ASP A 60 13.87 -7.94 -0.03
CA ASP A 60 14.35 -6.57 0.14
C ASP A 60 13.36 -5.74 0.94
N ARG A 61 13.85 -4.99 1.92
CA ARG A 61 13.04 -4.09 2.74
C ARG A 61 12.49 -2.91 1.96
N TRP A 62 13.26 -2.39 1.03
CA TRP A 62 12.91 -1.24 0.21
C TRP A 62 12.95 -1.62 -1.26
N ILE A 63 11.86 -1.40 -1.96
CA ILE A 63 11.71 -1.68 -3.39
C ILE A 63 11.50 -0.36 -4.10
N GLU A 64 12.42 0.01 -4.99
CA GLU A 64 12.38 1.29 -5.69
C GLU A 64 11.07 1.46 -6.48
N ILE A 65 10.45 2.63 -6.35
CA ILE A 65 9.30 3.03 -7.16
C ILE A 65 9.82 3.65 -8.45
N PRO A 66 9.50 3.10 -9.63
CA PRO A 66 9.91 3.70 -10.90
C PRO A 66 9.50 5.17 -11.00
N GLU A 67 10.37 6.00 -11.59
CA GLU A 67 10.12 7.43 -11.72
C GLU A 67 8.77 7.75 -12.38
N PRO A 68 8.37 7.10 -13.50
CA PRO A 68 7.05 7.36 -14.10
C PRO A 68 5.87 7.06 -13.17
N VAL A 69 6.00 6.06 -12.30
CA VAL A 69 4.97 5.74 -11.28
C VAL A 69 4.92 6.83 -10.21
N ARG A 70 6.08 7.34 -9.78
CA ARG A 70 6.16 8.46 -8.81
C ARG A 70 5.57 9.74 -9.37
N ASP A 71 5.79 10.04 -10.63
CA ASP A 71 5.23 11.22 -11.31
C ASP A 71 3.70 11.18 -11.33
N ILE A 72 3.13 10.01 -11.59
CA ILE A 72 1.69 9.82 -11.51
C ILE A 72 1.19 9.96 -10.07
N TYR A 73 1.88 9.35 -9.10
CA TYR A 73 1.52 9.50 -7.69
C TYR A 73 1.54 10.96 -7.23
N ALA A 74 2.44 11.78 -7.72
CA ALA A 74 2.55 13.20 -7.38
C ALA A 74 1.30 14.02 -7.76
N MET A 75 0.43 13.49 -8.62
CA MET A 75 -0.81 14.17 -9.02
C MET A 75 -1.83 14.27 -7.87
N TRP A 76 -1.79 13.39 -6.86
CA TRP A 76 -2.73 13.41 -5.72
C TRP A 76 -2.09 13.12 -4.36
N ARG A 77 -0.85 12.66 -4.34
CA ARG A 77 -0.12 12.35 -3.10
C ARG A 77 0.84 13.48 -2.70
N PRO A 78 1.15 13.63 -1.43
CA PRO A 78 0.65 12.85 -0.29
C PRO A 78 -0.82 13.13 0.03
N THR A 79 -1.55 12.08 0.44
CA THR A 79 -2.92 12.22 0.92
C THR A 79 -2.92 12.70 2.38
N PRO A 80 -3.94 13.45 2.84
CA PRO A 80 -3.99 13.96 4.20
C PRO A 80 -4.04 12.86 5.25
N LEU A 81 -3.36 13.06 6.39
CA LEU A 81 -3.52 12.27 7.59
C LEU A 81 -4.48 13.00 8.53
N LEU A 82 -5.58 12.39 8.88
CA LEU A 82 -6.62 12.98 9.72
C LEU A 82 -6.75 12.24 11.05
N ARG A 83 -6.95 13.00 12.14
CA ARG A 83 -7.22 12.40 13.46
C ARG A 83 -8.72 12.21 13.65
N ALA A 84 -9.11 11.00 14.01
CA ALA A 84 -10.50 10.58 14.19
C ALA A 84 -11.03 10.89 15.61
N VAL A 85 -11.01 12.16 16.04
CA VAL A 85 -11.35 12.59 17.40
C VAL A 85 -12.73 12.13 17.87
N ARG A 86 -13.73 12.14 16.96
CA ARG A 86 -15.09 11.68 17.29
C ARG A 86 -15.11 10.18 17.57
N PHE A 87 -14.30 9.42 16.82
CA PHE A 87 -14.18 7.97 16.99
C PHE A 87 -13.46 7.62 18.29
N GLU A 88 -12.37 8.35 18.61
CA GLU A 88 -11.68 8.22 19.91
C GLU A 88 -12.66 8.42 21.09
N LYS A 89 -13.48 9.48 21.02
CA LYS A 89 -14.50 9.76 22.05
C LYS A 89 -15.57 8.67 22.14
N ALA A 90 -16.04 8.18 20.99
CA ALA A 90 -17.06 7.11 20.96
C ALA A 90 -16.55 5.81 21.56
N LEU A 91 -15.26 5.50 21.38
CA LEU A 91 -14.60 4.33 21.97
C LEU A 91 -14.15 4.54 23.42
N GLN A 92 -14.23 5.76 23.94
CA GLN A 92 -13.72 6.13 25.26
C GLN A 92 -12.25 5.67 25.46
N THR A 93 -11.44 5.75 24.40
CA THR A 93 -10.04 5.30 24.42
C THR A 93 -9.07 6.46 24.65
N PRO A 94 -7.96 6.26 25.37
CA PRO A 94 -6.87 7.23 25.46
C PRO A 94 -6.01 7.24 24.19
N ALA A 95 -6.17 6.26 23.29
CA ALA A 95 -5.39 6.16 22.07
C ALA A 95 -5.74 7.29 21.09
N HIS A 96 -4.73 7.79 20.39
CA HIS A 96 -4.93 8.71 19.28
C HIS A 96 -5.07 7.89 17.98
N ILE A 97 -6.23 8.00 17.33
CA ILE A 97 -6.58 7.24 16.11
C ILE A 97 -6.45 8.14 14.90
N TYR A 98 -5.68 7.71 13.92
CA TYR A 98 -5.46 8.44 12.66
C TYR A 98 -5.84 7.59 11.46
N TYR A 99 -6.24 8.26 10.38
CA TYR A 99 -6.46 7.59 9.09
C TYR A 99 -5.94 8.44 7.94
N LYS A 100 -5.39 7.76 6.93
CA LYS A 100 -5.03 8.38 5.65
C LYS A 100 -6.30 8.55 4.81
N TYR A 101 -6.60 9.78 4.44
CA TYR A 101 -7.80 10.06 3.66
C TYR A 101 -7.53 9.89 2.17
N GLU A 102 -7.76 8.70 1.65
CA GLU A 102 -7.56 8.34 0.25
C GLU A 102 -8.70 8.78 -0.69
N GLY A 103 -9.77 9.38 -0.15
CA GLY A 103 -10.88 9.92 -0.94
C GLY A 103 -10.51 11.09 -1.86
N VAL A 104 -9.31 11.68 -1.69
CA VAL A 104 -8.77 12.74 -2.57
C VAL A 104 -8.11 12.19 -3.83
N SER A 105 -7.91 10.89 -3.94
CA SER A 105 -7.34 10.26 -5.14
C SER A 105 -8.30 10.34 -6.33
N PRO A 106 -7.82 10.20 -7.58
CA PRO A 106 -8.68 10.22 -8.77
C PRO A 106 -9.82 9.20 -8.77
N ALA A 107 -9.62 8.07 -8.08
CA ALA A 107 -10.64 7.01 -7.94
C ALA A 107 -11.45 7.12 -6.64
N GLY A 108 -11.20 8.12 -5.80
CA GLY A 108 -11.84 8.26 -4.49
C GLY A 108 -11.51 7.13 -3.51
N SER A 109 -10.43 6.39 -3.73
CA SER A 109 -10.01 5.26 -2.90
C SER A 109 -8.51 4.99 -3.01
N HIS A 110 -7.97 4.12 -2.12
CA HIS A 110 -6.57 3.68 -2.15
C HIS A 110 -6.21 2.77 -3.34
N LYS A 111 -7.19 2.20 -4.03
CA LYS A 111 -6.97 1.22 -5.11
C LYS A 111 -6.12 1.76 -6.26
N VAL A 112 -6.21 3.05 -6.55
CA VAL A 112 -5.40 3.70 -7.59
C VAL A 112 -3.90 3.57 -7.32
N ASN A 113 -3.47 3.50 -6.07
CA ASN A 113 -2.05 3.34 -5.72
C ASN A 113 -1.48 2.02 -6.24
N THR A 114 -2.26 0.95 -6.21
CA THR A 114 -1.86 -0.36 -6.77
C THR A 114 -2.04 -0.41 -8.28
N SER A 115 -3.16 0.12 -8.80
CA SER A 115 -3.49 0.07 -10.23
C SER A 115 -2.45 0.77 -11.10
N VAL A 116 -1.87 1.89 -10.64
CA VAL A 116 -0.82 2.62 -11.37
C VAL A 116 0.42 1.75 -11.55
N ALA A 117 0.89 1.08 -10.48
CA ALA A 117 2.03 0.19 -10.56
C ALA A 117 1.75 -1.02 -11.46
N GLN A 118 0.55 -1.62 -11.35
CA GLN A 118 0.14 -2.71 -12.23
C GLN A 118 0.12 -2.30 -13.70
N ALA A 119 -0.44 -1.13 -14.01
CA ALA A 119 -0.49 -0.63 -15.38
C ALA A 119 0.91 -0.30 -15.95
N TYR A 120 1.83 0.14 -15.12
CA TYR A 120 3.20 0.43 -15.53
C TYR A 120 3.99 -0.84 -15.90
N PHE A 121 3.79 -1.92 -15.15
CA PHE A 121 4.51 -3.19 -15.36
C PHE A 121 3.81 -4.15 -16.34
N ASN A 122 2.59 -3.84 -16.78
CA ASN A 122 1.82 -4.66 -17.72
C ASN A 122 2.16 -4.27 -19.16
#